data_7efc55b917fc77eaecb49fd7a4f00193
#
_entry.id   7efc55b917fc77eaecb49fd7a4f00193
#
_cell.length_a   1.000
_cell.length_b   1.000
_cell.length_c   1.000
_cell.angle_alpha   90.00
_cell.angle_beta   90.00
_cell.angle_gamma   90.00
#
_symmetry.space_group_name_H-M   'P 1'
#
loop_
_entity.id
_entity.type
_entity.pdbx_description
1 polymer ?
#
loop_
_entity_poly.entity_id
_entity_poly.type
_entity_poly.pdbx_seq_one_letter_code
_entity_poly.pdbx_strand_id
1 'polypeptide(L)'
;MTSEYRAARIADIPSLPNDLVEADWKPVRHHFGITAFGTNAYVARAEGELVIEEHSEGSEGHEELYVVVAGRATFTVAGEEIDAPAGTLVAVTDPAIVRGAVAREPGTTVLVVGAPRGEPFALRNWERTRIGE
;
A
#
# COMPACT_ATOMS: atom_id res chain seq x y z
N MET A 1 -15.30 -24.57 -10.90
CA MET A 1 -15.75 -24.08 -9.59
C MET A 1 -14.71 -23.14 -9.00
N THR A 2 -15.14 -22.03 -8.49
CA THR A 2 -14.23 -21.02 -7.92
C THR A 2 -14.06 -21.27 -6.43
N SER A 3 -12.83 -21.33 -5.97
CA SER A 3 -12.54 -21.45 -4.54
C SER A 3 -12.87 -20.12 -3.84
N GLU A 4 -13.39 -20.20 -2.63
CA GLU A 4 -13.67 -19.03 -1.81
C GLU A 4 -12.43 -18.50 -1.08
N TYR A 5 -11.31 -19.17 -1.23
CA TYR A 5 -10.03 -18.73 -0.68
C TYR A 5 -8.92 -18.99 -1.67
N ARG A 6 -7.88 -18.18 -1.57
CA ARG A 6 -6.66 -18.35 -2.36
C ARG A 6 -5.48 -17.89 -1.51
N ALA A 7 -4.30 -18.36 -1.84
CA ALA A 7 -3.08 -17.98 -1.16
C ALA A 7 -2.00 -17.72 -2.19
N ALA A 8 -1.19 -16.71 -1.94
CA ALA A 8 -0.02 -16.39 -2.75
C ALA A 8 1.00 -15.64 -1.90
N ARG A 9 2.27 -15.78 -2.25
CA ARG A 9 3.31 -14.94 -1.67
C ARG A 9 3.26 -13.58 -2.37
N ILE A 10 3.57 -12.52 -1.67
CA ILE A 10 3.63 -11.18 -2.27
C ILE A 10 4.53 -11.18 -3.51
N ALA A 11 5.70 -11.85 -3.42
CA ALA A 11 6.64 -11.90 -4.53
C ALA A 11 6.07 -12.55 -5.80
N ASP A 12 5.07 -13.42 -5.65
CA ASP A 12 4.47 -14.15 -6.77
C ASP A 12 3.27 -13.45 -7.39
N ILE A 13 2.79 -12.36 -6.77
CA ILE A 13 1.73 -11.55 -7.36
C ILE A 13 2.34 -10.73 -8.49
N PRO A 14 1.78 -10.79 -9.72
CA PRO A 14 2.30 -10.01 -10.83
C PRO A 14 2.28 -8.51 -10.54
N SER A 15 3.40 -7.85 -10.85
CA SER A 15 3.47 -6.39 -10.75
C SER A 15 2.76 -5.75 -11.92
N LEU A 16 2.09 -4.63 -11.68
CA LEU A 16 1.50 -3.82 -12.73
C LEU A 16 2.22 -2.46 -12.80
N PRO A 17 2.21 -1.81 -13.96
CA PRO A 17 2.83 -0.50 -14.10
C PRO A 17 2.20 0.52 -13.16
N ASN A 18 3.04 1.31 -12.50
CA ASN A 18 2.60 2.36 -11.58
C ASN A 18 3.65 3.48 -11.60
N ASP A 19 3.21 4.69 -11.91
CA ASP A 19 4.07 5.87 -12.00
C ASP A 19 4.09 6.70 -10.72
N LEU A 20 3.39 6.26 -9.67
CA LEU A 20 3.32 6.97 -8.40
C LEU A 20 4.56 6.73 -7.52
N VAL A 21 5.13 5.54 -7.63
CA VAL A 21 6.35 5.15 -6.90
C VAL A 21 7.28 4.38 -7.83
N GLU A 22 8.58 4.37 -7.53
CA GLU A 22 9.56 3.57 -8.27
C GLU A 22 9.48 2.08 -7.91
N ALA A 23 9.03 1.76 -6.69
CA ALA A 23 8.90 0.38 -6.23
C ALA A 23 7.90 -0.40 -7.09
N ASP A 24 8.06 -1.71 -7.12
CA ASP A 24 7.12 -2.59 -7.81
C ASP A 24 5.78 -2.59 -7.10
N TRP A 25 4.72 -2.29 -7.84
CA TRP A 25 3.36 -2.33 -7.31
C TRP A 25 2.76 -3.72 -7.49
N LYS A 26 2.35 -4.32 -6.38
CA LYS A 26 1.65 -5.60 -6.34
C LYS A 26 0.18 -5.31 -6.01
N PRO A 27 -0.73 -5.34 -6.99
CA PRO A 27 -2.14 -5.02 -6.76
C PRO A 27 -2.86 -6.19 -6.08
N VAL A 28 -2.70 -6.30 -4.77
CA VAL A 28 -3.18 -7.43 -3.97
C VAL A 28 -4.70 -7.58 -4.05
N ARG A 29 -5.42 -6.48 -3.85
CA ARG A 29 -6.88 -6.47 -3.93
C ARG A 29 -7.36 -7.04 -5.27
N HIS A 30 -6.80 -6.51 -6.34
CA HIS A 30 -7.17 -6.91 -7.70
C HIS A 30 -6.84 -8.39 -7.95
N HIS A 31 -5.67 -8.83 -7.51
CA HIS A 31 -5.22 -10.22 -7.69
C HIS A 31 -6.18 -11.22 -7.04
N PHE A 32 -6.66 -10.91 -5.83
CA PHE A 32 -7.54 -11.81 -5.10
C PHE A 32 -9.03 -11.53 -5.31
N GLY A 33 -9.39 -10.44 -5.97
CA GLY A 33 -10.80 -10.07 -6.17
C GLY A 33 -11.49 -9.61 -4.89
N ILE A 34 -10.74 -9.00 -3.98
CA ILE A 34 -11.31 -8.48 -2.73
C ILE A 34 -12.16 -7.25 -3.05
N THR A 35 -13.34 -7.16 -2.43
CA THR A 35 -14.29 -6.08 -2.69
C THR A 35 -14.59 -5.21 -1.47
N ALA A 36 -14.19 -5.64 -0.27
CA ALA A 36 -14.58 -4.97 0.97
C ALA A 36 -13.57 -3.94 1.46
N PHE A 37 -12.35 -3.97 0.97
CA PHE A 37 -11.29 -3.03 1.35
C PHE A 37 -10.23 -2.96 0.28
N GLY A 38 -9.46 -1.87 0.28
CA GLY A 38 -8.29 -1.73 -0.58
C GLY A 38 -7.07 -2.35 0.07
N THR A 39 -6.24 -3.01 -0.72
CA THR A 39 -4.95 -3.50 -0.24
C THR A 39 -3.98 -3.64 -1.39
N ASN A 40 -2.76 -3.21 -1.16
CA ASN A 40 -1.68 -3.22 -2.13
C ASN A 40 -0.37 -3.50 -1.40
N ALA A 41 0.59 -4.04 -2.13
CA ALA A 41 1.96 -4.15 -1.61
C ALA A 41 2.91 -3.46 -2.57
N TYR A 42 3.98 -2.93 -2.03
CA TYR A 42 5.03 -2.24 -2.78
C TYR A 42 6.36 -2.85 -2.38
N VAL A 43 7.14 -3.27 -3.37
CA VAL A 43 8.42 -3.94 -3.16
C VAL A 43 9.53 -3.11 -3.79
N ALA A 44 10.39 -2.55 -2.97
CA ALA A 44 11.51 -1.74 -3.45
C ALA A 44 12.60 -2.62 -4.05
N ARG A 45 13.14 -2.18 -5.20
CA ARG A 45 14.28 -2.83 -5.84
C ARG A 45 15.59 -2.26 -5.33
N ALA A 46 15.58 -1.02 -4.86
CA ALA A 46 16.78 -0.32 -4.42
C ALA A 46 16.48 0.59 -3.24
N GLU A 47 17.51 0.85 -2.44
CA GLU A 47 17.46 1.88 -1.41
C GLU A 47 17.10 3.22 -2.03
N GLY A 48 16.28 4.00 -1.34
CA GLY A 48 15.88 5.33 -1.77
C GLY A 48 14.61 5.39 -2.59
N GLU A 49 14.10 4.23 -3.04
CA GLU A 49 12.83 4.23 -3.78
C GLU A 49 11.66 4.53 -2.86
N LEU A 50 10.69 5.28 -3.38
CA LEU A 50 9.42 5.46 -2.70
C LEU A 50 8.69 4.13 -2.70
N VAL A 51 8.23 3.70 -1.52
CA VAL A 51 7.31 2.57 -1.38
C VAL A 51 5.89 3.04 -1.10
N ILE A 52 5.73 4.23 -0.52
CA ILE A 52 4.45 4.91 -0.40
C ILE A 52 4.67 6.34 -0.88
N GLU A 53 3.91 6.80 -1.86
CA GLU A 53 4.00 8.19 -2.30
C GLU A 53 3.51 9.11 -1.19
N GLU A 54 4.05 10.33 -1.14
CA GLU A 54 3.58 11.32 -0.19
C GLU A 54 2.19 11.79 -0.59
N HIS A 55 1.20 11.56 0.28
CA HIS A 55 -0.19 11.90 0.00
C HIS A 55 -1.01 11.97 1.28
N SER A 56 -2.21 12.51 1.18
CA SER A 56 -3.25 12.37 2.17
C SER A 56 -4.44 11.66 1.52
N GLU A 57 -5.35 11.14 2.33
CA GLU A 57 -6.59 10.54 1.83
C GLU A 57 -7.74 11.56 1.76
N GLY A 58 -7.52 12.74 2.28
CA GLY A 58 -8.38 13.90 2.13
C GLY A 58 -9.87 13.61 2.16
N SER A 59 -10.54 13.93 1.05
CA SER A 59 -11.99 13.76 0.93
C SER A 59 -12.44 12.30 0.80
N GLU A 60 -11.54 11.37 0.57
CA GLU A 60 -11.90 9.96 0.38
C GLU A 60 -12.16 9.23 1.68
N GLY A 61 -11.67 9.77 2.79
CA GLY A 61 -12.00 9.29 4.12
C GLY A 61 -11.45 7.92 4.48
N HIS A 62 -10.44 7.42 3.75
CA HIS A 62 -9.85 6.11 4.05
C HIS A 62 -8.98 6.17 5.31
N GLU A 63 -9.21 5.21 6.20
CA GLU A 63 -8.25 4.86 7.24
C GLU A 63 -7.30 3.83 6.65
N GLU A 64 -6.01 3.95 6.95
CA GLU A 64 -5.02 3.03 6.38
C GLU A 64 -4.11 2.46 7.44
N LEU A 65 -3.77 1.20 7.26
CA LEU A 65 -2.75 0.50 8.05
C LEU A 65 -1.64 0.08 7.10
N TYR A 66 -0.43 0.52 7.40
CA TYR A 66 0.77 0.13 6.68
C TYR A 66 1.52 -0.91 7.51
N VAL A 67 1.97 -1.97 6.86
CA VAL A 67 2.72 -3.06 7.50
C VAL A 67 4.05 -3.22 6.78
N VAL A 68 5.15 -3.01 7.47
CA VAL A 68 6.48 -3.29 6.89
C VAL A 68 6.72 -4.79 7.02
N VAL A 69 6.60 -5.50 5.90
CA VAL A 69 6.67 -6.96 5.86
C VAL A 69 8.13 -7.44 5.80
N ALA A 70 8.97 -6.69 5.12
CA ALA A 70 10.38 -7.04 4.95
C ALA A 70 11.20 -5.75 4.80
N GLY A 71 12.48 -5.84 5.13
CA GLY A 71 13.39 -4.72 4.97
C GLY A 71 13.20 -3.64 6.03
N ARG A 72 13.38 -2.40 5.61
CA ARG A 72 13.30 -1.24 6.50
C ARG A 72 12.89 -0.01 5.70
N ALA A 73 11.95 0.75 6.21
CA ALA A 73 11.50 1.98 5.59
C ALA A 73 11.61 3.14 6.57
N THR A 74 11.66 4.35 6.04
CA THR A 74 11.44 5.54 6.83
C THR A 74 10.09 6.12 6.38
N PHE A 75 9.13 6.16 7.30
CA PHE A 75 7.87 6.83 7.07
C PHE A 75 8.01 8.29 7.49
N THR A 76 7.35 9.16 6.74
CA THR A 76 7.13 10.55 7.16
C THR A 76 5.63 10.71 7.33
N VAL A 77 5.19 11.00 8.56
CA VAL A 77 3.78 11.09 8.91
C VAL A 77 3.57 12.40 9.65
N ALA A 78 2.74 13.28 9.12
CA ALA A 78 2.51 14.60 9.68
C ALA A 78 3.83 15.36 9.90
N GLY A 79 4.78 15.18 8.98
CA GLY A 79 6.10 15.83 9.06
C GLY A 79 7.11 15.15 9.98
N GLU A 80 6.73 14.10 10.70
CA GLU A 80 7.63 13.38 11.60
C GLU A 80 8.16 12.11 10.93
N GLU A 81 9.45 11.85 11.09
CA GLU A 81 10.07 10.64 10.58
C GLU A 81 9.92 9.49 11.57
N ILE A 82 9.57 8.31 11.04
CA ILE A 82 9.42 7.09 11.81
C ILE A 82 10.31 6.03 11.18
N ASP A 83 11.25 5.49 11.95
CA ASP A 83 12.07 4.36 11.53
C ASP A 83 11.24 3.09 11.64
N ALA A 84 11.11 2.37 10.52
CA ALA A 84 10.17 1.26 10.42
C ALA A 84 10.84 0.00 9.85
N PRO A 85 11.54 -0.77 10.71
CA PRO A 85 12.03 -2.09 10.29
C PRO A 85 10.88 -3.07 10.13
N ALA A 86 11.16 -4.23 9.52
CA ALA A 86 10.17 -5.29 9.34
C ALA A 86 9.42 -5.59 10.64
N GLY A 87 8.11 -5.71 10.55
CA GLY A 87 7.24 -5.91 11.69
C GLY A 87 6.64 -4.64 12.27
N THR A 88 7.04 -3.46 11.75
CA THR A 88 6.46 -2.19 12.18
C THR A 88 5.10 -1.98 11.53
N LEU A 89 4.15 -1.51 12.32
CA LEU A 89 2.82 -1.10 11.86
C LEU A 89 2.70 0.40 12.00
N VAL A 90 2.18 1.05 10.94
CA VAL A 90 1.88 2.49 10.97
C VAL A 90 0.41 2.66 10.63
N ALA A 91 -0.38 3.12 11.57
CA ALA A 91 -1.80 3.35 11.37
C ALA A 91 -2.07 4.84 11.19
N VAL A 92 -2.76 5.20 10.13
CA VAL A 92 -3.18 6.57 9.86
C VAL A 92 -4.70 6.58 9.80
N THR A 93 -5.32 6.96 10.92
CA THR A 93 -6.79 6.94 11.07
C THR A 93 -7.43 8.28 10.73
N ASP A 94 -6.65 9.36 10.69
CA ASP A 94 -7.12 10.65 10.20
C ASP A 94 -6.72 10.76 8.73
N PRO A 95 -7.67 10.70 7.78
CA PRO A 95 -7.34 10.71 6.37
C PRO A 95 -6.68 12.00 5.88
N ALA A 96 -6.77 13.09 6.63
CA ALA A 96 -6.15 14.36 6.24
C ALA A 96 -4.63 14.39 6.47
N ILE A 97 -4.08 13.47 7.25
CA ILE A 97 -2.65 13.44 7.54
C ILE A 97 -1.86 13.06 6.30
N VAL A 98 -0.87 13.89 5.96
CA VAL A 98 0.06 13.59 4.87
C VAL A 98 1.07 12.55 5.33
N ARG A 99 1.28 11.52 4.53
CA ARG A 99 2.22 10.44 4.83
C ARG A 99 2.88 9.94 3.56
N GLY A 100 4.03 9.34 3.75
CA GLY A 100 4.80 8.69 2.70
C GLY A 100 5.88 7.82 3.30
N ALA A 101 6.57 7.03 2.48
CA ALA A 101 7.64 6.16 2.96
C ALA A 101 8.68 5.90 1.88
N VAL A 102 9.93 5.82 2.31
CA VAL A 102 11.09 5.57 1.47
C VAL A 102 11.78 4.31 1.97
N ALA A 103 12.16 3.43 1.05
CA ALA A 103 12.89 2.21 1.37
C ALA A 103 14.32 2.55 1.80
N ARG A 104 14.80 1.88 2.85
CA ARG A 104 16.17 2.01 3.33
C ARG A 104 17.08 0.89 2.88
N GLU A 105 16.50 -0.15 2.31
CA GLU A 105 17.28 -1.26 1.76
C GLU A 105 16.53 -1.92 0.62
N PRO A 106 17.25 -2.63 -0.29
CA PRO A 106 16.58 -3.39 -1.35
C PRO A 106 15.66 -4.45 -0.75
N GLY A 107 14.55 -4.73 -1.42
CA GLY A 107 13.59 -5.73 -0.97
C GLY A 107 12.62 -5.24 0.11
N THR A 108 12.74 -4.00 0.55
CA THR A 108 11.77 -3.43 1.49
C THR A 108 10.37 -3.56 0.92
N THR A 109 9.48 -4.18 1.71
CA THR A 109 8.10 -4.48 1.29
C THR A 109 7.14 -3.89 2.29
N VAL A 110 6.21 -3.08 1.78
CA VAL A 110 5.16 -2.47 2.58
C VAL A 110 3.81 -2.91 2.04
N LEU A 111 2.98 -3.48 2.92
CA LEU A 111 1.59 -3.81 2.61
C LEU A 111 0.72 -2.72 3.22
N VAL A 112 -0.23 -2.21 2.43
CA VAL A 112 -1.22 -1.25 2.93
C VAL A 112 -2.60 -1.85 2.84
N VAL A 113 -3.42 -1.60 3.86
CA VAL A 113 -4.83 -1.99 3.90
C VAL A 113 -5.62 -0.75 4.29
N GLY A 114 -6.70 -0.47 3.57
CA GLY A 114 -7.50 0.69 3.87
C GLY A 114 -8.93 0.58 3.37
N ALA A 115 -9.81 1.32 4.05
CA ALA A 115 -11.21 1.42 3.68
C ALA A 115 -11.80 2.69 4.29
N PRO A 116 -12.89 3.22 3.71
CA PRO A 116 -13.53 4.39 4.28
C PRO A 116 -14.26 4.04 5.57
N ARG A 117 -14.24 4.97 6.51
CA ARG A 117 -14.95 4.80 7.78
C ARG A 117 -16.45 4.90 7.54
N GLY A 118 -17.20 3.86 7.97
CA GLY A 118 -18.66 3.90 7.96
C GLY A 118 -19.32 3.85 6.60
N GLU A 119 -18.59 3.58 5.54
CA GLU A 119 -19.11 3.49 4.19
C GLU A 119 -18.59 2.24 3.50
N PRO A 120 -19.30 1.72 2.48
CA PRO A 120 -18.77 0.65 1.67
C PRO A 120 -17.52 1.09 0.93
N PHE A 121 -16.54 0.19 0.81
CA PHE A 121 -15.36 0.44 0.00
C PHE A 121 -15.75 0.55 -1.47
N ALA A 122 -15.20 1.53 -2.17
CA ALA A 122 -15.32 1.68 -3.61
C ALA A 122 -13.92 1.82 -4.23
N LEU A 123 -13.71 1.19 -5.37
CA LEU A 123 -12.42 1.24 -6.05
C LEU A 123 -12.13 2.68 -6.48
N ARG A 124 -10.92 3.13 -6.19
CA ARG A 124 -10.51 4.51 -6.47
C ARG A 124 -10.00 4.65 -7.90
N ASN A 125 -10.12 5.86 -8.43
CA ASN A 125 -9.79 6.12 -9.83
C ASN A 125 -8.34 5.79 -10.19
N TRP A 126 -7.38 6.06 -9.29
CA TRP A 126 -5.98 5.78 -9.60
C TRP A 126 -5.75 4.29 -9.86
N GLU A 127 -6.40 3.44 -9.08
CA GLU A 127 -6.27 1.99 -9.24
C GLU A 127 -7.08 1.51 -10.44
N ARG A 128 -8.33 1.98 -10.56
CA ARG A 128 -9.22 1.59 -11.66
C ARG A 128 -8.57 1.82 -13.01
N THR A 129 -7.97 2.99 -13.19
CA THR A 129 -7.30 3.35 -14.44
C THR A 129 -6.16 2.40 -14.75
N ARG A 130 -5.39 1.98 -13.74
CA ARG A 130 -4.19 1.17 -13.93
C ARG A 130 -4.47 -0.31 -14.10
N ILE A 131 -5.59 -0.81 -13.59
CA ILE A 131 -5.96 -2.22 -13.74
C ILE A 131 -6.98 -2.46 -14.85
N GLY A 132 -7.46 -1.40 -15.52
CA GLY A 132 -8.39 -1.51 -16.65
C GLY A 132 -9.85 -1.76 -16.27
N GLU A 133 -10.23 -1.41 -15.07
CA GLU A 133 -11.63 -1.52 -14.64
C GLU A 133 -12.40 -0.22 -14.83
#